data_8d6cdd9035627161cf868ebacd36331a
#
_entry.id   8d6cdd9035627161cf868ebacd36331a
#
_cell.length_a   1.000
_cell.length_b   1.000
_cell.length_c   1.000
_cell.angle_alpha   90.00
_cell.angle_beta   90.00
_cell.angle_gamma   90.00
#
_symmetry.space_group_name_H-M   'P 1'
#
loop_
_entity.id
_entity.type
_entity.pdbx_description
1 polymer ?
#
loop_
_entity_poly.entity_id
_entity_poly.type
_entity_poly.pdbx_seq_one_letter_code
_entity_poly.pdbx_strand_id
1 'polypeptide(L)'
;VDCAFTSPPYFSTERYNEGGDKEELQSWAKFNEYESWRDNFYLPVAQNSFDSLSDKGVLMVNILDPKIKGQRYRSSDELVTMLRPHFLGQIGMRIAQRPQGASVFKDEDGNFDKKALNDFMNMLYMENVWCFSKDTSVDLFKDIKVNTLENFFA
;
A
#
# COMPACT_ATOMS: atom_id res chain seq x y z
N VAL A 1 -3.57 6.80 -18.87
CA VAL A 1 -2.46 7.28 -18.03
C VAL A 1 -1.31 6.27 -18.05
N ASP A 2 -0.08 6.73 -17.81
CA ASP A 2 1.12 5.85 -17.88
C ASP A 2 1.44 5.20 -16.53
N CYS A 3 0.92 5.77 -15.45
CA CYS A 3 1.05 5.20 -14.12
C CYS A 3 -0.17 5.55 -13.28
N ALA A 4 -0.68 4.56 -12.58
CA ALA A 4 -1.68 4.73 -11.52
C ALA A 4 -1.17 4.03 -10.26
N PHE A 5 -0.97 4.80 -9.19
CA PHE A 5 -0.64 4.26 -7.87
C PHE A 5 -1.82 4.52 -6.92
N THR A 6 -2.25 3.49 -6.21
CA THR A 6 -3.33 3.63 -5.23
C THR A 6 -3.09 2.75 -4.01
N SER A 7 -3.49 3.28 -2.86
CA SER A 7 -3.66 2.54 -1.61
C SER A 7 -5.12 2.73 -1.20
N PRO A 8 -6.03 1.88 -1.68
CA PRO A 8 -7.44 2.00 -1.33
C PRO A 8 -7.65 1.76 0.16
N PRO A 9 -8.66 2.37 0.79
CA PRO A 9 -8.99 2.11 2.19
C PRO A 9 -9.13 0.62 2.49
N TYR A 10 -8.38 0.11 3.47
CA TYR A 10 -8.31 -1.33 3.78
C TYR A 10 -9.54 -1.79 4.56
N PHE A 11 -10.63 -2.07 3.87
CA PHE A 11 -11.90 -2.49 4.43
C PHE A 11 -12.22 -1.73 5.75
N SER A 12 -12.54 -2.40 6.86
CA SER A 12 -12.85 -1.74 8.15
C SER A 12 -11.62 -1.45 9.01
N THR A 13 -10.39 -1.63 8.48
CA THR A 13 -9.15 -1.38 9.22
C THR A 13 -8.86 0.10 9.35
N GLU A 14 -9.26 0.89 8.35
CA GLU A 14 -9.09 2.34 8.32
C GLU A 14 -10.47 3.00 8.31
N ARG A 15 -10.75 3.76 9.36
CA ARG A 15 -12.01 4.46 9.53
C ARG A 15 -11.78 5.96 9.43
N TYR A 16 -11.75 6.44 8.21
CA TYR A 16 -11.64 7.86 7.95
C TYR A 16 -12.93 8.58 8.35
N ASN A 17 -12.78 9.77 8.95
CA ASN A 17 -13.89 10.65 9.30
C ASN A 17 -14.98 9.99 10.20
N GLU A 18 -14.59 9.06 11.09
CA GLU A 18 -15.50 8.45 12.07
C GLU A 18 -16.08 9.54 12.99
N GLY A 19 -17.41 9.60 13.10
CA GLY A 19 -18.14 10.62 13.84
C GLY A 19 -18.22 12.01 13.18
N GLY A 20 -17.71 12.15 11.94
CA GLY A 20 -17.74 13.40 11.20
C GLY A 20 -18.89 13.50 10.18
N ASP A 21 -19.06 14.70 9.61
CA ASP A 21 -20.02 14.93 8.54
C ASP A 21 -19.73 14.03 7.33
N LYS A 22 -20.76 13.37 6.78
CA LYS A 22 -20.66 12.47 5.62
C LYS A 22 -19.88 11.16 5.91
N GLU A 23 -19.86 10.70 7.15
CA GLU A 23 -19.33 9.39 7.51
C GLU A 23 -19.94 8.29 6.65
N GLU A 24 -21.24 8.36 6.37
CA GLU A 24 -21.98 7.40 5.55
C GLU A 24 -21.49 7.27 4.10
N LEU A 25 -20.73 8.24 3.61
CA LEU A 25 -20.11 8.19 2.28
C LEU A 25 -18.75 7.46 2.27
N GLN A 26 -18.19 7.17 3.44
CA GLN A 26 -16.94 6.46 3.56
C GLN A 26 -17.13 4.98 3.21
N SER A 27 -16.12 4.38 2.59
CA SER A 27 -16.21 2.98 2.14
C SER A 27 -16.47 2.01 3.28
N TRP A 28 -15.88 2.23 4.47
CA TRP A 28 -16.05 1.38 5.63
C TRP A 28 -17.46 1.48 6.25
N ALA A 29 -18.12 2.64 6.17
CA ALA A 29 -19.48 2.84 6.66
C ALA A 29 -20.52 2.36 5.66
N LYS A 30 -20.25 2.58 4.34
CA LYS A 30 -21.16 2.19 3.26
C LYS A 30 -21.16 0.68 3.02
N PHE A 31 -20.02 0.03 3.20
CA PHE A 31 -19.82 -1.40 2.96
C PHE A 31 -19.35 -2.07 4.25
N ASN A 32 -20.28 -2.53 5.08
CA ASN A 32 -20.01 -3.11 6.39
C ASN A 32 -19.61 -4.60 6.35
N GLU A 33 -19.84 -5.27 5.24
CA GLU A 33 -19.42 -6.65 4.99
C GLU A 33 -18.27 -6.68 3.98
N TYR A 34 -17.30 -7.59 4.20
CA TYR A 34 -16.10 -7.67 3.37
C TYR A 34 -16.43 -7.91 1.90
N GLU A 35 -17.30 -8.86 1.60
CA GLU A 35 -17.71 -9.20 0.25
C GLU A 35 -18.38 -8.02 -0.45
N SER A 36 -19.21 -7.27 0.27
CA SER A 36 -19.85 -6.06 -0.25
C SER A 36 -18.83 -4.97 -0.56
N TRP A 37 -17.86 -4.75 0.32
CA TRP A 37 -16.76 -3.79 0.10
C TRP A 37 -15.89 -4.24 -1.09
N ARG A 38 -15.53 -5.51 -1.16
CA ARG A 38 -14.76 -6.09 -2.25
C ARG A 38 -15.43 -5.87 -3.62
N ASP A 39 -16.70 -6.28 -3.73
CA ASP A 39 -17.39 -6.38 -5.02
C ASP A 39 -17.94 -5.04 -5.50
N ASN A 40 -18.26 -4.11 -4.59
CA ASN A 40 -18.89 -2.83 -4.94
C ASN A 40 -17.95 -1.62 -4.82
N PHE A 41 -16.76 -1.80 -4.26
CA PHE A 41 -15.78 -0.73 -4.12
C PHE A 41 -14.38 -1.14 -4.57
N TYR A 42 -13.75 -2.09 -3.88
CA TYR A 42 -12.33 -2.38 -4.06
C TYR A 42 -11.97 -2.89 -5.45
N LEU A 43 -12.55 -3.98 -5.88
CA LEU A 43 -12.25 -4.55 -7.20
C LEU A 43 -12.73 -3.66 -8.35
N PRO A 44 -13.91 -3.01 -8.31
CA PRO A 44 -14.29 -2.03 -9.32
C PRO A 44 -13.34 -0.84 -9.43
N VAL A 45 -12.84 -0.30 -8.31
CA VAL A 45 -11.85 0.79 -8.32
C VAL A 45 -10.55 0.33 -8.97
N ALA A 46 -10.06 -0.86 -8.62
CA ALA A 46 -8.85 -1.42 -9.23
C ALA A 46 -9.05 -1.66 -10.74
N GLN A 47 -10.19 -2.22 -11.16
CA GLN A 47 -10.50 -2.44 -12.57
C GLN A 47 -10.56 -1.13 -13.35
N ASN A 48 -11.29 -0.11 -12.86
CA ASN A 48 -11.38 1.19 -13.50
C ASN A 48 -10.01 1.88 -13.63
N SER A 49 -9.17 1.73 -12.59
CA SER A 49 -7.81 2.24 -12.61
C SER A 49 -6.96 1.53 -13.68
N PHE A 50 -7.10 0.22 -13.80
CA PHE A 50 -6.42 -0.58 -14.81
C PHE A 50 -6.89 -0.23 -16.23
N ASP A 51 -8.20 -0.07 -16.44
CA ASP A 51 -8.78 0.26 -17.75
C ASP A 51 -8.32 1.63 -18.26
N SER A 52 -8.06 2.57 -17.33
CA SER A 52 -7.57 3.91 -17.65
C SER A 52 -6.09 3.98 -18.08
N LEU A 53 -5.34 2.88 -17.96
CA LEU A 53 -3.95 2.83 -18.37
C LEU A 53 -3.80 2.92 -19.89
N SER A 54 -2.70 3.56 -20.32
CA SER A 54 -2.15 3.38 -21.66
C SER A 54 -1.61 1.95 -21.83
N ASP A 55 -1.30 1.53 -23.05
CA ASP A 55 -0.90 0.15 -23.37
C ASP A 55 0.29 -0.34 -22.54
N LYS A 56 1.26 0.54 -22.27
CA LYS A 56 2.45 0.27 -21.43
C LYS A 56 2.36 0.87 -20.03
N GLY A 57 1.20 1.40 -19.68
CA GLY A 57 0.97 1.96 -18.35
C GLY A 57 1.01 0.88 -17.27
N VAL A 58 1.34 1.27 -16.05
CA VAL A 58 1.44 0.39 -14.90
C VAL A 58 0.45 0.82 -13.81
N LEU A 59 -0.39 -0.12 -13.38
CA LEU A 59 -1.16 0.00 -12.14
C LEU A 59 -0.35 -0.59 -10.98
N MET A 60 -0.19 0.17 -9.93
CA MET A 60 0.44 -0.23 -8.68
C MET A 60 -0.57 -0.10 -7.54
N VAL A 61 -0.88 -1.22 -6.88
CA VAL A 61 -1.84 -1.25 -5.77
C VAL A 61 -1.13 -1.70 -4.51
N ASN A 62 -1.08 -0.80 -3.52
CA ASN A 62 -0.67 -1.15 -2.17
C ASN A 62 -1.92 -1.54 -1.39
N ILE A 63 -2.04 -2.80 -1.02
CA ILE A 63 -3.16 -3.35 -0.25
C ILE A 63 -2.67 -4.42 0.72
N LEU A 64 -3.17 -4.38 1.93
CA LEU A 64 -2.94 -5.38 2.94
C LEU A 64 -4.11 -6.36 3.02
N ASP A 65 -3.81 -7.58 3.45
CA ASP A 65 -4.82 -8.59 3.78
C ASP A 65 -5.34 -8.35 5.21
N PRO A 66 -6.51 -7.74 5.38
CA PRO A 66 -7.00 -7.37 6.70
C PRO A 66 -7.33 -8.60 7.55
N LYS A 67 -7.05 -8.49 8.85
CA LYS A 67 -7.48 -9.48 9.85
C LYS A 67 -8.53 -8.86 10.74
N ILE A 68 -9.78 -9.32 10.63
CA ILE A 68 -10.92 -8.76 11.36
C ILE A 68 -11.57 -9.87 12.18
N LYS A 69 -11.74 -9.62 13.47
CA LYS A 69 -12.33 -10.61 14.42
C LYS A 69 -11.68 -11.99 14.31
N GLY A 70 -10.37 -12.03 14.07
CA GLY A 70 -9.61 -13.28 13.93
C GLY A 70 -9.58 -13.89 12.54
N GLN A 71 -10.46 -13.51 11.63
CA GLN A 71 -10.48 -13.96 10.24
C GLN A 71 -9.58 -13.08 9.36
N ARG A 72 -8.73 -13.71 8.54
CA ARG A 72 -7.92 -13.02 7.53
C ARG A 72 -8.64 -13.09 6.18
N TYR A 73 -8.78 -11.94 5.55
CA TYR A 73 -9.29 -11.80 4.19
C TYR A 73 -8.12 -11.62 3.23
N ARG A 74 -8.22 -12.18 2.03
CA ARG A 74 -7.12 -12.21 1.06
C ARG A 74 -7.35 -11.24 -0.10
N SER A 75 -7.43 -9.95 0.24
CA SER A 75 -7.66 -8.87 -0.73
C SER A 75 -6.63 -8.86 -1.85
N SER A 76 -5.38 -9.16 -1.52
CA SER A 76 -4.30 -9.22 -2.50
C SER A 76 -4.45 -10.37 -3.49
N ASP A 77 -4.82 -11.58 -3.02
CA ASP A 77 -5.03 -12.75 -3.88
C ASP A 77 -6.22 -12.53 -4.83
N GLU A 78 -7.28 -11.88 -4.35
CA GLU A 78 -8.46 -11.55 -5.15
C GLU A 78 -8.13 -10.56 -6.27
N LEU A 79 -7.35 -9.52 -5.98
CA LEU A 79 -6.84 -8.58 -6.98
C LEU A 79 -5.99 -9.28 -8.05
N VAL A 80 -5.03 -10.08 -7.61
CA VAL A 80 -4.16 -10.84 -8.54
C VAL A 80 -4.99 -11.83 -9.36
N THR A 81 -6.02 -12.44 -8.78
CA THR A 81 -6.90 -13.35 -9.51
C THR A 81 -7.70 -12.61 -10.59
N MET A 82 -8.25 -11.43 -10.27
CA MET A 82 -9.01 -10.60 -11.21
C MET A 82 -8.16 -10.14 -12.40
N LEU A 83 -6.93 -9.67 -12.13
CA LEU A 83 -6.02 -9.11 -13.14
C LEU A 83 -4.89 -10.08 -13.52
N ARG A 84 -5.05 -11.38 -13.32
CA ARG A 84 -4.01 -12.41 -13.49
C ARG A 84 -3.24 -12.33 -14.82
N PRO A 85 -3.87 -12.17 -15.99
CA PRO A 85 -3.14 -12.10 -17.27
C PRO A 85 -2.21 -10.90 -17.39
N HIS A 86 -2.38 -9.91 -16.52
CA HIS A 86 -1.69 -8.61 -16.56
C HIS A 86 -0.73 -8.42 -15.39
N PHE A 87 -0.58 -9.44 -14.55
CA PHE A 87 0.25 -9.36 -13.35
C PHE A 87 1.74 -9.39 -13.69
N LEU A 88 2.46 -8.30 -13.36
CA LEU A 88 3.90 -8.18 -13.58
C LEU A 88 4.73 -8.70 -12.40
N GLY A 89 4.17 -8.67 -11.20
CA GLY A 89 4.89 -9.01 -9.98
C GLY A 89 4.56 -8.07 -8.82
N GLN A 90 5.36 -8.16 -7.77
CA GLN A 90 5.20 -7.33 -6.58
C GLN A 90 6.50 -6.63 -6.20
N ILE A 91 6.38 -5.42 -5.68
CA ILE A 91 7.46 -4.62 -5.12
C ILE A 91 7.27 -4.54 -3.62
N GLY A 92 8.32 -4.80 -2.84
CA GLY A 92 8.32 -4.54 -1.40
C GLY A 92 8.57 -3.06 -1.12
N MET A 93 7.61 -2.39 -0.50
CA MET A 93 7.76 -1.03 -0.04
C MET A 93 8.10 -1.04 1.45
N ARG A 94 9.26 -0.47 1.80
CA ARG A 94 9.66 -0.36 3.19
C ARG A 94 8.93 0.80 3.85
N ILE A 95 8.15 0.51 4.88
CA ILE A 95 7.37 1.51 5.61
C ILE A 95 7.94 1.67 7.02
N ALA A 96 8.13 2.93 7.40
CA ALA A 96 8.45 3.30 8.76
C ALA A 96 7.17 3.68 9.50
N GLN A 97 6.90 3.05 10.64
CA GLN A 97 5.93 3.62 11.57
C GLN A 97 6.39 5.04 11.92
N ARG A 98 5.51 6.04 11.75
CA ARG A 98 5.84 7.40 12.17
C ARG A 98 6.11 7.39 13.67
N PRO A 99 7.32 7.78 14.12
CA PRO A 99 7.53 8.01 15.55
C PRO A 99 6.57 9.11 15.98
N GLN A 100 5.97 8.96 17.13
CA GLN A 100 5.13 10.00 17.73
C GLN A 100 6.02 11.15 18.21
N GLY A 101 6.48 11.98 17.25
CA GLY A 101 7.27 13.17 17.49
C GLY A 101 8.76 13.02 17.13
N ALA A 102 9.34 14.06 16.57
CA ALA A 102 10.77 14.11 16.21
C ALA A 102 11.73 14.03 17.43
N SER A 103 11.20 14.17 18.64
CA SER A 103 11.95 14.08 19.90
C SER A 103 12.39 12.64 20.25
N VAL A 104 11.79 11.62 19.63
CA VAL A 104 12.07 10.20 19.92
C VAL A 104 13.50 9.78 19.55
N PHE A 105 14.16 10.52 18.65
CA PHE A 105 15.53 10.24 18.21
C PHE A 105 16.57 11.18 18.80
N LYS A 106 16.21 11.99 19.79
CA LYS A 106 17.13 12.91 20.45
C LYS A 106 17.27 12.50 21.90
N ASP A 107 18.51 12.54 22.37
CA ASP A 107 18.82 12.46 23.80
C ASP A 107 18.42 13.74 24.56
N GLU A 108 18.63 13.76 25.87
CA GLU A 108 18.30 14.91 26.74
C GLU A 108 19.09 16.17 26.36
N ASP A 109 20.23 16.02 25.69
CA ASP A 109 21.09 17.12 25.22
C ASP A 109 20.73 17.57 23.80
N GLY A 110 19.71 16.94 23.17
CA GLY A 110 19.25 17.28 21.82
C GLY A 110 20.07 16.64 20.68
N ASN A 111 21.02 15.77 20.99
CA ASN A 111 21.81 15.04 20.03
C ASN A 111 21.04 13.82 19.49
N PHE A 112 21.43 13.34 18.31
CA PHE A 112 20.87 12.11 17.74
C PHE A 112 21.19 10.89 18.60
N ASP A 113 20.17 10.22 19.12
CA ASP A 113 20.31 8.92 19.78
C ASP A 113 20.43 7.81 18.72
N LYS A 114 21.68 7.34 18.51
CA LYS A 114 21.98 6.26 17.55
C LYS A 114 21.26 4.95 17.88
N LYS A 115 21.00 4.68 19.18
CA LYS A 115 20.31 3.47 19.61
C LYS A 115 18.83 3.56 19.24
N ALA A 116 18.16 4.67 19.57
CA ALA A 116 16.78 4.90 19.21
C ALA A 116 16.57 4.86 17.69
N LEU A 117 17.51 5.43 16.92
CA LEU A 117 17.49 5.35 15.46
C LEU A 117 17.63 3.91 14.95
N ASN A 118 18.53 3.12 15.52
CA ASN A 118 18.73 1.73 15.14
C ASN A 118 17.52 0.86 15.50
N ASP A 119 16.92 1.07 16.67
CA ASP A 119 15.71 0.38 17.11
C ASP A 119 14.53 0.74 16.17
N PHE A 120 14.43 1.99 15.75
CA PHE A 120 13.45 2.42 14.75
C PHE A 120 13.69 1.75 13.38
N MET A 121 14.93 1.69 12.91
CA MET A 121 15.25 1.01 11.65
C MET A 121 14.89 -0.48 11.70
N ASN A 122 14.94 -1.11 12.88
CA ASN A 122 14.50 -2.48 13.09
C ASN A 122 12.98 -2.64 13.17
N MET A 123 12.22 -1.55 13.38
CA MET A 123 10.75 -1.54 13.34
C MET A 123 10.19 -1.31 11.93
N LEU A 124 11.03 -1.20 10.90
CA LEU A 124 10.59 -1.09 9.53
C LEU A 124 9.95 -2.41 9.08
N TYR A 125 8.75 -2.32 8.57
CA TYR A 125 8.08 -3.46 7.95
C TYR A 125 7.92 -3.27 6.45
N MET A 126 7.69 -4.37 5.75
CA MET A 126 7.50 -4.37 4.30
C MET A 126 6.01 -4.46 3.99
N GLU A 127 5.54 -3.54 3.18
CA GLU A 127 4.25 -3.66 2.51
C GLU A 127 4.45 -4.01 1.04
N ASN A 128 3.58 -4.86 0.54
CA ASN A 128 3.64 -5.26 -0.85
C ASN A 128 2.81 -4.30 -1.72
N VAL A 129 3.36 -3.98 -2.88
CA VAL A 129 2.68 -3.27 -3.96
C VAL A 129 2.56 -4.23 -5.13
N TRP A 130 1.33 -4.57 -5.53
CA TRP A 130 1.06 -5.43 -6.67
C TRP A 130 1.02 -4.60 -7.94
N CYS A 131 1.72 -5.07 -8.98
CA CYS A 131 1.93 -4.34 -10.22
C CYS A 131 1.31 -5.07 -11.40
N PHE A 132 0.60 -4.33 -12.24
CA PHE A 132 -0.12 -4.84 -13.40
C PHE A 132 0.08 -3.93 -14.60
N SER A 133 0.13 -4.50 -15.82
CA SER A 133 0.16 -3.75 -17.08
C SER A 133 -0.61 -4.49 -18.18
N LYS A 134 -1.14 -3.74 -19.15
CA LYS A 134 -1.70 -4.32 -20.37
C LYS A 134 -0.63 -4.99 -21.22
N ASP A 135 0.58 -4.43 -21.21
CA ASP A 135 1.78 -5.01 -21.82
C ASP A 135 2.65 -5.69 -20.76
N THR A 136 2.62 -7.02 -20.72
CA THR A 136 3.38 -7.81 -19.75
C THR A 136 4.87 -7.90 -20.05
N SER A 137 5.35 -7.30 -21.14
CA SER A 137 6.77 -7.14 -21.42
C SER A 137 7.41 -5.97 -20.69
N VAL A 138 6.62 -5.16 -19.97
CA VAL A 138 7.10 -4.04 -19.15
C VAL A 138 7.98 -4.58 -18.03
N ASP A 139 9.23 -4.15 -18.01
CA ASP A 139 10.17 -4.43 -16.93
C ASP A 139 10.15 -3.30 -15.91
N LEU A 140 9.59 -3.58 -14.75
CA LEU A 140 9.47 -2.62 -13.66
C LEU A 140 10.81 -2.16 -13.08
N PHE A 141 11.88 -2.93 -13.30
CA PHE A 141 13.17 -2.72 -12.66
C PHE A 141 14.27 -2.26 -13.61
N LYS A 142 14.00 -2.18 -14.92
CA LYS A 142 14.98 -1.89 -15.96
C LYS A 142 15.85 -0.65 -15.69
N ASP A 143 15.25 0.38 -15.10
CA ASP A 143 15.92 1.67 -14.85
C ASP A 143 16.06 2.00 -13.36
N ILE A 144 15.69 1.05 -12.48
CA ILE A 144 15.86 1.24 -11.05
C ILE A 144 17.33 0.98 -10.69
N LYS A 145 18.06 2.05 -10.42
CA LYS A 145 19.35 1.93 -9.73
C LYS A 145 19.02 1.45 -8.31
N VAL A 146 19.37 0.22 -8.02
CA VAL A 146 19.33 -0.30 -6.65
C VAL A 146 20.35 0.52 -5.86
N ASN A 147 19.88 1.54 -5.15
CA ASN A 147 20.71 2.20 -4.15
C ASN A 147 20.93 1.19 -3.03
N THR A 148 22.13 0.65 -2.95
CA THR A 148 22.54 -0.13 -1.78
C THR A 148 22.49 0.76 -0.56
N LEU A 149 22.29 0.17 0.63
CA LEU A 149 22.25 0.91 1.90
C LEU A 149 23.45 1.85 2.10
N GLU A 150 24.59 1.56 1.48
CA GLU A 150 25.81 2.37 1.47
C GLU A 150 25.60 3.78 0.90
N ASN A 151 24.68 3.96 -0.05
CA ASN A 151 24.38 5.26 -0.66
C ASN A 151 23.36 6.10 0.15
N PHE A 152 22.77 5.54 1.19
CA PHE A 152 21.83 6.26 2.07
C PHE A 152 22.54 7.02 3.19
N PHE A 153 23.80 6.72 3.47
CA PHE A 153 24.61 7.26 4.56
C PHE A 153 25.85 8.02 4.09
N ALA A 154 25.98 8.29 2.79
CA ALA A 154 27.08 9.05 2.21
C ALA A 154 26.81 10.56 2.17
#